data_f7d87ca48449899916297082683b7007
#
_entry.id   f7d87ca48449899916297082683b7007
#
_cell.length_a   1.000
_cell.length_b   1.000
_cell.length_c   1.000
_cell.angle_alpha   90.00
_cell.angle_beta   90.00
_cell.angle_gamma   90.00
#
_symmetry.space_group_name_H-M   'P 1'
#
loop_
_entity.id
_entity.type
_entity.pdbx_description
1 polymer ?
#
loop_
_entity_poly.entity_id
_entity_poly.type
_entity_poly.pdbx_seq_one_letter_code
_entity_poly.pdbx_strand_id
1 'polypeptide(L)'
;MKRFYFIAGVLACAILVAGCSKKTSNGAAAEKTVKIGIAKIVQHVALDDIERGVMDAIKAAGINAEYDLQNANGDVNTANQIAAQFKDEKVDVAVGIATPVAVALANTIKDAPVVFGTVTDPINAGLVTTLAHGEKNVTGMSDELPTVEHIKLFKKLAGIKTLGYIYTSSEDNSLSGLELVKKGCDEAGLKLVTQSISSSSEVKQAAEAIVNRVDGIYLTTDNTVFSALSALVGVFNKAKKPVFSGDVTGAKNGGCFMASGFNYYKAGVATGEIVVQILNGARPDEIPVRFMTKPSDSDLLFDLDAAALCGIVIPEEYLSQANYIIQNGKLEEK
;
A
#
# COMPACT_ATOMS: atom_id res chain seq x y z
N MET A 1 36.19 -5.25 104.29
CA MET A 1 34.94 -5.43 105.03
C MET A 1 33.76 -5.40 104.07
N LYS A 2 33.03 -6.51 104.03
CA LYS A 2 31.57 -6.64 103.81
C LYS A 2 30.99 -5.92 102.55
N ARG A 3 30.16 -6.44 101.69
CA ARG A 3 29.27 -7.61 101.76
C ARG A 3 28.78 -7.95 100.39
N PHE A 4 28.63 -9.19 100.10
CA PHE A 4 27.77 -9.85 99.12
C PHE A 4 26.37 -9.24 98.98
N TYR A 5 25.80 -9.22 97.75
CA TYR A 5 24.48 -9.81 97.53
C TYR A 5 24.32 -10.21 96.06
N PHE A 6 23.99 -11.45 95.89
CA PHE A 6 23.40 -12.12 94.73
C PHE A 6 22.00 -11.58 94.42
N ILE A 7 21.61 -11.36 93.20
CA ILE A 7 20.27 -11.69 92.79
C ILE A 7 20.33 -12.11 91.31
N ALA A 8 19.77 -13.33 91.09
CA ALA A 8 19.51 -14.00 89.82
C ALA A 8 18.36 -13.30 89.05
N GLY A 9 18.31 -13.47 87.81
CA GLY A 9 17.03 -13.31 87.17
C GLY A 9 17.01 -13.00 85.67
N VAL A 10 16.68 -14.05 84.98
CA VAL A 10 15.88 -14.03 83.69
C VAL A 10 16.61 -13.71 82.42
N LEU A 11 16.96 -14.80 81.77
CA LEU A 11 17.28 -14.98 80.41
C LEU A 11 16.01 -14.74 79.59
N ALA A 12 15.90 -13.62 78.84
CA ALA A 12 14.87 -13.40 77.81
C ALA A 12 15.50 -13.58 76.44
N CYS A 13 15.30 -14.73 75.83
CA CYS A 13 15.60 -14.99 74.40
C CYS A 13 14.69 -14.13 73.53
N ALA A 14 15.18 -13.05 72.96
CA ALA A 14 14.55 -12.34 71.86
C ALA A 14 14.94 -13.02 70.55
N ILE A 15 14.04 -13.83 70.04
CA ILE A 15 14.13 -14.40 68.67
C ILE A 15 13.87 -13.26 67.68
N LEU A 16 14.93 -12.76 67.08
CA LEU A 16 14.85 -11.88 65.89
C LEU A 16 14.46 -12.74 64.68
N VAL A 17 13.17 -12.76 64.38
CA VAL A 17 12.66 -13.24 63.07
C VAL A 17 13.07 -12.19 62.03
N ALA A 18 14.21 -12.43 61.38
CA ALA A 18 14.56 -11.72 60.16
C ALA A 18 13.59 -12.15 59.06
N GLY A 19 12.48 -11.41 58.92
CA GLY A 19 11.59 -11.54 57.79
C GLY A 19 12.31 -11.13 56.53
N CYS A 20 12.83 -12.10 55.76
CA CYS A 20 13.20 -11.90 54.36
C CYS A 20 11.93 -11.56 53.58
N SER A 21 11.59 -10.29 53.52
CA SER A 21 10.68 -9.74 52.53
C SER A 21 11.34 -9.93 51.16
N LYS A 22 11.03 -11.03 50.48
CA LYS A 22 11.24 -11.12 49.04
C LYS A 22 10.44 -9.97 48.42
N LYS A 23 11.10 -8.87 48.12
CA LYS A 23 10.64 -7.95 47.08
C LYS A 23 10.55 -8.77 45.80
N THR A 24 9.36 -9.23 45.46
CA THR A 24 8.99 -9.57 44.08
C THR A 24 9.12 -8.27 43.31
N SER A 25 10.30 -8.05 42.75
CA SER A 25 10.44 -7.13 41.67
C SER A 25 9.61 -7.74 40.52
N ASN A 26 8.37 -7.31 40.38
CA ASN A 26 7.71 -7.31 39.09
C ASN A 26 8.56 -6.36 38.19
N GLY A 27 9.66 -6.89 37.71
CA GLY A 27 10.30 -6.36 36.53
C GLY A 27 9.32 -6.68 35.40
N ALA A 28 8.43 -5.73 35.07
CA ALA A 28 7.90 -5.68 33.75
C ALA A 28 9.15 -5.74 32.85
N ALA A 29 9.34 -6.85 32.14
CA ALA A 29 10.35 -6.93 31.10
C ALA A 29 10.06 -5.69 30.24
N ALA A 30 11.03 -4.80 30.07
CA ALA A 30 10.89 -3.67 29.18
C ALA A 30 10.45 -4.28 27.85
N GLU A 31 9.23 -3.97 27.40
CA GLU A 31 8.72 -4.45 26.12
C GLU A 31 9.77 -4.06 25.08
N LYS A 32 10.31 -5.07 24.39
CA LYS A 32 11.33 -4.85 23.37
C LYS A 32 10.72 -3.93 22.31
N THR A 33 11.24 -2.73 22.15
CA THR A 33 10.86 -1.86 21.05
C THR A 33 11.37 -2.46 19.74
N VAL A 34 10.47 -2.65 18.78
CA VAL A 34 10.77 -3.20 17.46
C VAL A 34 11.06 -2.04 16.51
N LYS A 35 12.15 -2.11 15.74
CA LYS A 35 12.49 -1.11 14.73
C LYS A 35 11.95 -1.54 13.37
N ILE A 36 11.07 -0.75 12.78
CA ILE A 36 10.41 -1.03 11.51
C ILE A 36 10.75 0.07 10.51
N GLY A 37 11.43 -0.30 9.42
CA GLY A 37 11.63 0.59 8.29
C GLY A 37 10.45 0.50 7.34
N ILE A 38 9.80 1.63 7.03
CA ILE A 38 8.72 1.70 6.03
C ILE A 38 9.14 2.69 4.95
N ALA A 39 9.21 2.22 3.71
CA ALA A 39 9.58 3.05 2.58
C ALA A 39 8.52 3.00 1.49
N LYS A 40 8.22 4.15 0.87
CA LYS A 40 7.34 4.28 -0.30
C LYS A 40 8.07 4.90 -1.48
N ILE A 41 7.63 4.55 -2.70
CA ILE A 41 8.31 5.03 -3.92
C ILE A 41 8.12 6.54 -4.11
N VAL A 42 6.92 7.04 -3.85
CA VAL A 42 6.57 8.45 -4.02
C VAL A 42 5.43 8.81 -3.05
N GLN A 43 5.25 10.08 -2.78
CA GLN A 43 4.12 10.54 -1.99
C GLN A 43 2.89 10.75 -2.87
N HIS A 44 1.84 9.98 -2.64
CA HIS A 44 0.48 10.23 -3.07
C HIS A 44 -0.50 9.56 -2.12
N VAL A 45 -1.77 9.98 -2.16
CA VAL A 45 -2.76 9.65 -1.11
C VAL A 45 -2.91 8.15 -0.88
N ALA A 46 -2.89 7.32 -1.93
CA ALA A 46 -3.02 5.87 -1.79
C ALA A 46 -1.83 5.25 -1.02
N LEU A 47 -0.59 5.66 -1.31
CA LEU A 47 0.59 5.14 -0.60
C LEU A 47 0.67 5.64 0.84
N ASP A 48 0.19 6.87 1.10
CA ASP A 48 0.06 7.41 2.47
C ASP A 48 -0.99 6.62 3.27
N ASP A 49 -2.08 6.20 2.64
CA ASP A 49 -3.11 5.35 3.25
C ASP A 49 -2.57 3.94 3.58
N ILE A 50 -1.74 3.36 2.72
CA ILE A 50 -1.07 2.07 3.00
C ILE A 50 -0.13 2.21 4.21
N GLU A 51 0.74 3.22 4.21
CA GLU A 51 1.67 3.49 5.32
C GLU A 51 0.92 3.62 6.65
N ARG A 52 -0.16 4.41 6.66
CA ARG A 52 -1.02 4.58 7.83
C ARG A 52 -1.65 3.26 8.27
N GLY A 53 -2.22 2.48 7.35
CA GLY A 53 -2.83 1.19 7.63
C GLY A 53 -1.84 0.18 8.24
N VAL A 54 -0.60 0.14 7.73
CA VAL A 54 0.47 -0.70 8.28
C VAL A 54 0.74 -0.33 9.75
N MET A 55 0.95 0.95 10.03
CA MET A 55 1.23 1.42 11.40
C MET A 55 0.06 1.16 12.33
N ASP A 56 -1.17 1.40 11.88
CA ASP A 56 -2.38 1.19 12.69
C ASP A 56 -2.59 -0.29 13.03
N ALA A 57 -2.31 -1.21 12.12
CA ALA A 57 -2.40 -2.65 12.37
C ALA A 57 -1.36 -3.12 13.42
N ILE A 58 -0.13 -2.65 13.32
CA ILE A 58 0.94 -2.96 14.28
C ILE A 58 0.60 -2.41 15.65
N LYS A 59 0.11 -1.18 15.72
CA LYS A 59 -0.36 -0.53 16.95
C LYS A 59 -1.55 -1.27 17.58
N ALA A 60 -2.51 -1.68 16.77
CA ALA A 60 -3.69 -2.43 17.22
C ALA A 60 -3.32 -3.80 17.81
N ALA A 61 -2.22 -4.40 17.34
CA ALA A 61 -1.66 -5.62 17.90
C ALA A 61 -0.90 -5.42 19.24
N GLY A 62 -0.81 -4.18 19.74
CA GLY A 62 -0.12 -3.86 20.99
C GLY A 62 1.40 -3.91 20.88
N ILE A 63 1.97 -3.89 19.68
CA ILE A 63 3.41 -3.96 19.48
C ILE A 63 4.02 -2.54 19.67
N ASN A 64 5.02 -2.45 20.56
CA ASN A 64 5.79 -1.23 20.74
C ASN A 64 6.82 -1.10 19.63
N ALA A 65 6.55 -0.24 18.64
CA ALA A 65 7.37 -0.07 17.44
C ALA A 65 7.92 1.35 17.31
N GLU A 66 9.17 1.44 16.87
CA GLU A 66 9.81 2.65 16.36
C GLU A 66 9.84 2.58 14.83
N TYR A 67 9.40 3.63 14.16
CA TYR A 67 9.29 3.67 12.71
C TYR A 67 10.33 4.58 12.09
N ASP A 68 11.06 4.07 11.09
CA ASP A 68 11.82 4.88 10.14
C ASP A 68 11.01 4.97 8.83
N LEU A 69 10.44 6.16 8.56
CA LEU A 69 9.57 6.42 7.42
C LEU A 69 10.34 7.12 6.32
N GLN A 70 10.45 6.49 5.15
CA GLN A 70 11.25 6.99 4.04
C GLN A 70 10.42 7.12 2.75
N ASN A 71 10.82 8.08 1.91
CA ASN A 71 10.20 8.33 0.61
C ASN A 71 11.29 8.44 -0.47
N ALA A 72 11.20 7.60 -1.49
CA ALA A 72 12.16 7.60 -2.58
C ALA A 72 11.93 8.70 -3.63
N ASN A 73 10.86 9.49 -3.49
CA ASN A 73 10.54 10.63 -4.37
C ASN A 73 10.47 10.28 -5.87
N GLY A 74 10.06 9.04 -6.19
CA GLY A 74 9.94 8.54 -7.56
C GLY A 74 11.27 8.06 -8.17
N ASP A 75 12.35 8.00 -7.38
CA ASP A 75 13.68 7.64 -7.88
C ASP A 75 14.13 6.27 -7.34
N VAL A 76 14.40 5.34 -8.25
CA VAL A 76 14.83 3.97 -7.92
C VAL A 76 16.21 3.95 -7.24
N ASN A 77 17.11 4.88 -7.57
CA ASN A 77 18.43 4.94 -6.92
C ASN A 77 18.26 5.38 -5.46
N THR A 78 17.36 6.31 -5.19
CA THR A 78 16.99 6.71 -3.82
C THR A 78 16.35 5.53 -3.07
N ALA A 79 15.50 4.73 -3.71
CA ALA A 79 14.96 3.50 -3.11
C ALA A 79 16.07 2.51 -2.72
N ASN A 80 17.09 2.33 -3.57
CA ASN A 80 18.26 1.49 -3.25
C ASN A 80 19.10 2.05 -2.09
N GLN A 81 19.24 3.38 -1.97
CA GLN A 81 19.91 4.02 -0.84
C GLN A 81 19.14 3.81 0.48
N ILE A 82 17.83 3.96 0.45
CA ILE A 82 16.95 3.66 1.60
C ILE A 82 17.08 2.20 2.02
N ALA A 83 17.11 1.28 1.07
CA ALA A 83 17.29 -0.14 1.35
C ALA A 83 18.64 -0.43 2.04
N ALA A 84 19.73 0.23 1.59
CA ALA A 84 21.03 0.14 2.24
C ALA A 84 21.01 0.75 3.65
N GLN A 85 20.34 1.89 3.84
CA GLN A 85 20.16 2.50 5.15
C GLN A 85 19.44 1.55 6.11
N PHE A 86 18.28 0.99 5.76
CA PHE A 86 17.54 0.05 6.62
C PHE A 86 18.36 -1.18 6.99
N LYS A 87 19.17 -1.69 6.06
CA LYS A 87 20.10 -2.78 6.32
C LYS A 87 21.17 -2.41 7.34
N ASP A 88 21.83 -1.25 7.18
CA ASP A 88 22.88 -0.77 8.08
C ASP A 88 22.34 -0.46 9.47
N GLU A 89 21.12 0.05 9.55
CA GLU A 89 20.41 0.32 10.79
C GLU A 89 19.82 -0.92 11.45
N LYS A 90 19.85 -2.07 10.77
CA LYS A 90 19.39 -3.38 11.25
C LYS A 90 17.93 -3.33 11.72
N VAL A 91 17.04 -2.84 10.86
CA VAL A 91 15.60 -2.87 11.15
C VAL A 91 15.13 -4.31 11.42
N ASP A 92 14.24 -4.51 12.38
CA ASP A 92 13.67 -5.84 12.67
C ASP A 92 12.76 -6.33 11.53
N VAL A 93 12.08 -5.42 10.82
CA VAL A 93 11.28 -5.69 9.62
C VAL A 93 11.38 -4.48 8.68
N ALA A 94 11.55 -4.73 7.38
CA ALA A 94 11.46 -3.71 6.34
C ALA A 94 10.14 -3.86 5.56
N VAL A 95 9.41 -2.75 5.38
CA VAL A 95 8.17 -2.70 4.58
C VAL A 95 8.40 -1.83 3.35
N GLY A 96 8.20 -2.41 2.17
CA GLY A 96 8.30 -1.72 0.89
C GLY A 96 6.93 -1.47 0.28
N ILE A 97 6.51 -0.22 0.22
CA ILE A 97 5.23 0.18 -0.38
C ILE A 97 5.46 0.52 -1.85
N ALA A 98 4.75 -0.19 -2.73
CA ALA A 98 4.87 -0.24 -4.18
C ALA A 98 6.09 -1.02 -4.69
N THR A 99 5.98 -1.52 -5.93
CA THR A 99 6.92 -2.47 -6.54
C THR A 99 8.38 -2.00 -6.53
N PRO A 100 8.73 -0.77 -6.96
CA PRO A 100 10.14 -0.39 -7.05
C PRO A 100 10.89 -0.41 -5.71
N VAL A 101 10.22 0.01 -4.63
CA VAL A 101 10.80 -0.02 -3.27
C VAL A 101 10.87 -1.44 -2.74
N ALA A 102 9.82 -2.24 -2.94
CA ALA A 102 9.81 -3.63 -2.51
C ALA A 102 10.97 -4.42 -3.13
N VAL A 103 11.23 -4.22 -4.44
CA VAL A 103 12.35 -4.83 -5.15
C VAL A 103 13.69 -4.35 -4.61
N ALA A 104 13.86 -3.04 -4.36
CA ALA A 104 15.09 -2.50 -3.78
C ALA A 104 15.39 -3.10 -2.39
N LEU A 105 14.39 -3.18 -1.51
CA LEU A 105 14.52 -3.80 -0.18
C LEU A 105 14.86 -5.29 -0.28
N ALA A 106 14.10 -6.04 -1.09
CA ALA A 106 14.31 -7.49 -1.25
C ALA A 106 15.67 -7.82 -1.85
N ASN A 107 16.20 -6.99 -2.75
CA ASN A 107 17.53 -7.17 -3.33
C ASN A 107 18.65 -6.87 -2.34
N THR A 108 18.45 -5.95 -1.40
CA THR A 108 19.48 -5.45 -0.49
C THR A 108 19.48 -6.15 0.87
N ILE A 109 18.28 -6.37 1.47
CA ILE A 109 18.11 -6.93 2.81
C ILE A 109 17.89 -8.44 2.69
N LYS A 110 18.82 -9.24 3.28
CA LYS A 110 18.75 -10.71 3.24
C LYS A 110 18.64 -11.35 4.63
N ASP A 111 18.93 -10.60 5.65
CA ASP A 111 19.05 -11.01 7.06
C ASP A 111 17.89 -10.54 7.95
N ALA A 112 16.99 -9.72 7.41
CA ALA A 112 15.75 -9.32 8.07
C ALA A 112 14.55 -9.57 7.14
N PRO A 113 13.33 -9.78 7.68
CA PRO A 113 12.10 -9.89 6.89
C PRO A 113 11.85 -8.64 6.04
N VAL A 114 11.42 -8.87 4.80
CA VAL A 114 10.94 -7.84 3.88
C VAL A 114 9.48 -8.13 3.54
N VAL A 115 8.60 -7.18 3.86
CA VAL A 115 7.18 -7.27 3.55
C VAL A 115 6.84 -6.25 2.46
N PHE A 116 6.40 -6.73 1.31
CA PHE A 116 5.92 -5.82 0.27
C PHE A 116 4.44 -5.48 0.49
N GLY A 117 4.14 -4.19 0.37
CA GLY A 117 2.79 -3.65 0.40
C GLY A 117 2.35 -3.21 -0.99
N THR A 118 1.28 -3.81 -1.53
CA THR A 118 0.68 -3.44 -2.82
C THR A 118 1.66 -3.52 -4.00
N VAL A 119 2.13 -4.73 -4.27
CA VAL A 119 2.90 -5.06 -5.47
C VAL A 119 1.98 -5.71 -6.50
N THR A 120 1.89 -5.14 -7.69
CA THR A 120 0.94 -5.57 -8.71
C THR A 120 1.21 -7.01 -9.17
N ASP A 121 2.47 -7.33 -9.53
CA ASP A 121 2.88 -8.66 -9.97
C ASP A 121 4.17 -9.07 -9.25
N PRO A 122 4.07 -9.69 -8.07
CA PRO A 122 5.25 -10.05 -7.29
C PRO A 122 6.09 -11.17 -7.90
N ILE A 123 5.53 -11.97 -8.81
CA ILE A 123 6.30 -13.00 -9.55
C ILE A 123 7.15 -12.33 -10.62
N ASN A 124 6.55 -11.50 -11.46
CA ASN A 124 7.27 -10.81 -12.53
C ASN A 124 8.30 -9.80 -11.98
N ALA A 125 8.01 -9.21 -10.82
CA ALA A 125 8.95 -8.34 -10.09
C ALA A 125 10.10 -9.12 -9.43
N GLY A 126 10.11 -10.46 -9.48
CA GLY A 126 11.16 -11.30 -8.90
C GLY A 126 11.19 -11.34 -7.37
N LEU A 127 10.10 -10.98 -6.71
CA LEU A 127 9.97 -11.00 -5.25
C LEU A 127 9.66 -12.39 -4.71
N VAL A 128 8.86 -13.16 -5.43
CA VAL A 128 8.48 -14.53 -5.10
C VAL A 128 8.43 -15.38 -6.36
N THR A 129 8.57 -16.70 -6.21
CA THR A 129 8.44 -17.65 -7.34
C THR A 129 7.02 -18.23 -7.48
N THR A 130 6.21 -18.06 -6.45
CA THR A 130 4.81 -18.51 -6.39
C THR A 130 4.00 -17.59 -5.47
N LEU A 131 2.71 -17.54 -5.68
CA LEU A 131 1.79 -16.80 -4.81
C LEU A 131 1.33 -17.61 -3.58
N ALA A 132 1.58 -18.92 -3.58
CA ALA A 132 1.15 -19.82 -2.51
C ALA A 132 1.93 -19.65 -1.20
N HIS A 133 3.12 -19.09 -1.27
CA HIS A 133 3.98 -18.81 -0.12
C HIS A 133 5.00 -17.71 -0.47
N GLY A 134 5.61 -17.11 0.54
CA GLY A 134 6.72 -16.17 0.36
C GLY A 134 8.00 -16.86 -0.14
N GLU A 135 9.03 -16.08 -0.37
CA GLU A 135 10.34 -16.55 -0.84
C GLU A 135 11.42 -16.10 0.15
N LYS A 136 12.11 -17.06 0.80
CA LYS A 136 13.17 -16.76 1.78
C LYS A 136 12.71 -15.81 2.88
N ASN A 137 13.18 -14.56 2.86
CA ASN A 137 12.81 -13.53 3.82
C ASN A 137 11.75 -12.54 3.27
N VAL A 138 11.12 -12.83 2.13
CA VAL A 138 10.21 -11.91 1.44
C VAL A 138 8.80 -12.49 1.35
N THR A 139 7.79 -11.70 1.71
CA THR A 139 6.37 -11.96 1.49
C THR A 139 5.61 -10.64 1.46
N GLY A 140 4.31 -10.65 1.21
CA GLY A 140 3.54 -9.42 1.26
C GLY A 140 2.16 -9.52 0.61
N MET A 141 1.71 -8.40 0.05
CA MET A 141 0.38 -8.22 -0.49
C MET A 141 0.42 -7.68 -1.91
N SER A 142 -0.39 -8.28 -2.80
CA SER A 142 -0.58 -7.82 -4.17
C SER A 142 -1.85 -6.98 -4.32
N ASP A 143 -1.77 -5.98 -5.19
CA ASP A 143 -2.88 -5.12 -5.63
C ASP A 143 -3.21 -5.29 -7.11
N GLU A 144 -3.00 -6.48 -7.67
CA GLU A 144 -3.35 -6.76 -9.07
C GLU A 144 -4.83 -6.45 -9.34
N LEU A 145 -5.07 -5.55 -10.30
CA LEU A 145 -6.41 -5.11 -10.69
C LEU A 145 -7.04 -6.07 -11.71
N PRO A 146 -8.37 -6.20 -11.75
CA PRO A 146 -9.09 -6.91 -12.81
C PRO A 146 -9.14 -6.06 -14.09
N THR A 147 -7.96 -5.74 -14.64
CA THR A 147 -7.76 -4.78 -15.73
C THR A 147 -8.55 -5.14 -17.00
N VAL A 148 -8.66 -6.42 -17.33
CA VAL A 148 -9.41 -6.89 -18.49
C VAL A 148 -10.89 -6.56 -18.35
N GLU A 149 -11.46 -6.81 -17.18
CA GLU A 149 -12.85 -6.53 -16.83
C GLU A 149 -13.12 -5.02 -16.79
N HIS A 150 -12.19 -4.25 -16.24
CA HIS A 150 -12.26 -2.78 -16.25
C HIS A 150 -12.33 -2.23 -17.68
N ILE A 151 -11.51 -2.71 -18.59
CA ILE A 151 -11.49 -2.26 -20.00
C ILE A 151 -12.80 -2.63 -20.72
N LYS A 152 -13.34 -3.84 -20.48
CA LYS A 152 -14.65 -4.25 -21.02
C LYS A 152 -15.77 -3.36 -20.50
N LEU A 153 -15.75 -3.04 -19.20
CA LEU A 153 -16.70 -2.13 -18.57
C LEU A 153 -16.57 -0.70 -19.10
N PHE A 154 -15.35 -0.20 -19.28
CA PHE A 154 -15.09 1.10 -19.87
C PHE A 154 -15.69 1.20 -21.27
N LYS A 155 -15.45 0.19 -22.12
CA LYS A 155 -16.07 0.13 -23.46
C LYS A 155 -17.59 0.13 -23.36
N LYS A 156 -18.16 -0.64 -22.45
CA LYS A 156 -19.62 -0.76 -22.28
C LYS A 156 -20.26 0.57 -21.88
N LEU A 157 -19.66 1.29 -20.91
CA LEU A 157 -20.23 2.53 -20.38
C LEU A 157 -19.95 3.75 -21.26
N ALA A 158 -18.75 3.87 -21.82
CA ALA A 158 -18.33 5.06 -22.55
C ALA A 158 -18.30 4.90 -24.07
N GLY A 159 -18.56 3.70 -24.62
CA GLY A 159 -18.63 3.44 -26.05
C GLY A 159 -17.32 3.66 -26.80
N ILE A 160 -16.18 3.66 -26.12
CA ILE A 160 -14.85 3.91 -26.71
C ILE A 160 -14.46 2.82 -27.72
N LYS A 161 -13.66 3.22 -28.71
CA LYS A 161 -13.08 2.34 -29.74
C LYS A 161 -11.56 2.33 -29.71
N THR A 162 -10.96 3.41 -29.20
CA THR A 162 -9.52 3.57 -29.05
C THR A 162 -9.21 3.99 -27.63
N LEU A 163 -8.47 3.11 -26.91
CA LEU A 163 -8.04 3.34 -25.53
C LEU A 163 -6.66 3.97 -25.49
N GLY A 164 -6.50 5.00 -24.66
CA GLY A 164 -5.20 5.56 -24.28
C GLY A 164 -4.64 4.86 -23.06
N TYR A 165 -3.32 4.71 -23.02
CA TYR A 165 -2.59 4.23 -21.87
C TYR A 165 -1.23 4.91 -21.74
N ILE A 166 -0.99 5.58 -20.61
CA ILE A 166 0.31 6.19 -20.27
C ILE A 166 0.94 5.34 -19.19
N TYR A 167 2.22 5.00 -19.36
CA TYR A 167 2.91 4.11 -18.46
C TYR A 167 4.36 4.53 -18.21
N THR A 168 4.88 4.21 -17.04
CA THR A 168 6.26 4.48 -16.62
C THR A 168 7.15 3.32 -16.99
N SER A 169 8.12 3.57 -17.89
CA SER A 169 8.98 2.49 -18.43
C SER A 169 9.97 1.90 -17.42
N SER A 170 10.20 2.56 -16.30
CA SER A 170 11.11 2.13 -15.22
C SER A 170 10.41 1.47 -14.04
N GLU A 171 9.08 1.29 -14.09
CA GLU A 171 8.30 0.62 -13.06
C GLU A 171 7.81 -0.75 -13.55
N ASP A 172 8.22 -1.85 -12.92
CA ASP A 172 7.82 -3.21 -13.30
C ASP A 172 6.30 -3.42 -13.21
N ASN A 173 5.63 -2.83 -12.19
CA ASN A 173 4.17 -2.82 -12.09
C ASN A 173 3.50 -2.15 -13.29
N SER A 174 4.09 -1.09 -13.80
CA SER A 174 3.58 -0.37 -14.98
C SER A 174 3.71 -1.19 -16.25
N LEU A 175 4.81 -1.93 -16.41
CA LEU A 175 5.02 -2.86 -17.52
C LEU A 175 4.07 -4.05 -17.44
N SER A 176 3.88 -4.65 -16.26
CA SER A 176 2.88 -5.71 -16.05
C SER A 176 1.47 -5.22 -16.33
N GLY A 177 1.14 -3.98 -15.91
CA GLY A 177 -0.11 -3.31 -16.23
C GLY A 177 -0.32 -3.14 -17.74
N LEU A 178 0.73 -2.77 -18.49
CA LEU A 178 0.67 -2.63 -19.95
C LEU A 178 0.28 -3.95 -20.64
N GLU A 179 0.82 -5.07 -20.19
CA GLU A 179 0.48 -6.39 -20.77
C GLU A 179 -1.00 -6.74 -20.50
N LEU A 180 -1.50 -6.47 -19.29
CA LEU A 180 -2.91 -6.67 -18.96
C LEU A 180 -3.83 -5.73 -19.77
N VAL A 181 -3.41 -4.47 -20.00
CA VAL A 181 -4.15 -3.52 -20.84
C VAL A 181 -4.19 -3.97 -22.29
N LYS A 182 -3.07 -4.46 -22.87
CA LYS A 182 -3.03 -5.05 -24.20
C LYS A 182 -4.04 -6.19 -24.31
N LYS A 183 -3.98 -7.15 -23.38
CA LYS A 183 -4.92 -8.28 -23.32
C LYS A 183 -6.37 -7.80 -23.25
N GLY A 184 -6.68 -6.84 -22.38
CA GLY A 184 -8.03 -6.29 -22.23
C GLY A 184 -8.51 -5.60 -23.52
N CYS A 185 -7.66 -4.87 -24.22
CA CYS A 185 -7.97 -4.25 -25.50
C CYS A 185 -8.25 -5.29 -26.59
N ASP A 186 -7.42 -6.32 -26.68
CA ASP A 186 -7.59 -7.41 -27.66
C ASP A 186 -8.93 -8.14 -27.43
N GLU A 187 -9.24 -8.53 -26.19
CA GLU A 187 -10.49 -9.20 -25.84
C GLU A 187 -11.72 -8.28 -26.03
N ALA A 188 -11.57 -6.99 -25.78
CA ALA A 188 -12.65 -6.03 -25.99
C ALA A 188 -12.76 -5.54 -27.44
N GLY A 189 -11.81 -5.88 -28.33
CA GLY A 189 -11.76 -5.34 -29.70
C GLY A 189 -11.57 -3.85 -29.72
N LEU A 190 -10.67 -3.29 -28.91
CA LEU A 190 -10.26 -1.91 -28.84
C LEU A 190 -8.90 -1.69 -29.52
N LYS A 191 -8.73 -0.53 -30.16
CA LYS A 191 -7.39 -0.07 -30.52
C LYS A 191 -6.70 0.49 -29.28
N LEU A 192 -5.41 0.22 -29.10
CA LEU A 192 -4.60 0.74 -28.03
C LEU A 192 -3.60 1.79 -28.57
N VAL A 193 -3.51 2.92 -27.90
CA VAL A 193 -2.48 3.95 -28.10
C VAL A 193 -1.74 4.14 -26.81
N THR A 194 -0.44 3.87 -26.81
CA THR A 194 0.41 3.98 -25.63
C THR A 194 1.36 5.17 -25.72
N GLN A 195 1.76 5.67 -24.55
CA GLN A 195 2.81 6.65 -24.38
C GLN A 195 3.63 6.31 -23.14
N SER A 196 4.92 6.09 -23.30
CA SER A 196 5.83 5.89 -22.17
C SER A 196 6.30 7.22 -21.61
N ILE A 197 6.55 7.22 -20.29
CA ILE A 197 7.19 8.31 -19.56
C ILE A 197 8.30 7.76 -18.68
N SER A 198 9.15 8.63 -18.16
CA SER A 198 10.22 8.33 -17.21
C SER A 198 10.09 9.12 -15.90
N SER A 199 9.27 10.16 -15.87
CA SER A 199 9.06 11.01 -14.69
C SER A 199 7.66 11.63 -14.67
N SER A 200 7.22 12.05 -13.48
CA SER A 200 5.93 12.70 -13.29
C SER A 200 5.79 14.04 -14.02
N SER A 201 6.89 14.73 -14.27
CA SER A 201 6.90 15.99 -15.04
C SER A 201 6.49 15.81 -16.50
N GLU A 202 6.62 14.60 -17.04
CA GLU A 202 6.26 14.26 -18.42
C GLU A 202 4.78 13.93 -18.60
N VAL A 203 4.04 13.63 -17.51
CA VAL A 203 2.65 13.13 -17.55
C VAL A 203 1.73 14.05 -18.32
N LYS A 204 1.79 15.37 -18.08
CA LYS A 204 0.96 16.34 -18.79
C LYS A 204 1.26 16.33 -20.28
N GLN A 205 2.53 16.38 -20.68
CA GLN A 205 2.93 16.38 -22.09
C GLN A 205 2.54 15.07 -22.77
N ALA A 206 2.69 13.93 -22.09
CA ALA A 206 2.27 12.62 -22.59
C ALA A 206 0.75 12.58 -22.82
N ALA A 207 -0.04 13.11 -21.89
CA ALA A 207 -1.48 13.23 -22.03
C ALA A 207 -1.86 14.11 -23.24
N GLU A 208 -1.23 15.26 -23.42
CA GLU A 208 -1.43 16.17 -24.57
C GLU A 208 -1.06 15.50 -25.90
N ALA A 209 -0.04 14.64 -25.92
CA ALA A 209 0.41 13.94 -27.12
C ALA A 209 -0.60 12.88 -27.62
N ILE A 210 -1.35 12.24 -26.72
CA ILE A 210 -2.27 11.14 -27.09
C ILE A 210 -3.74 11.54 -27.06
N VAL A 211 -4.15 12.57 -26.33
CA VAL A 211 -5.57 12.90 -26.09
C VAL A 211 -6.40 13.01 -27.37
N ASN A 212 -5.85 13.55 -28.46
CA ASN A 212 -6.55 13.67 -29.73
C ASN A 212 -6.57 12.37 -30.57
N ARG A 213 -5.86 11.32 -30.13
CA ARG A 213 -5.72 10.05 -30.85
C ARG A 213 -6.55 8.94 -30.22
N VAL A 214 -7.17 9.19 -29.08
CA VAL A 214 -7.91 8.20 -28.28
C VAL A 214 -9.32 8.68 -27.96
N ASP A 215 -10.20 7.78 -27.57
CA ASP A 215 -11.58 8.11 -27.14
C ASP A 215 -11.67 8.27 -25.61
N GLY A 216 -10.75 7.70 -24.86
CA GLY A 216 -10.63 7.79 -23.39
C GLY A 216 -9.33 7.18 -22.94
N ILE A 217 -9.01 7.29 -21.65
CA ILE A 217 -7.80 6.75 -21.06
C ILE A 217 -8.13 5.89 -19.84
N TYR A 218 -7.44 4.76 -19.71
CA TYR A 218 -7.45 3.91 -18.52
C TYR A 218 -6.11 4.01 -17.78
N LEU A 219 -6.16 4.06 -16.46
CA LEU A 219 -4.99 4.16 -15.59
C LEU A 219 -4.94 2.92 -14.69
N THR A 220 -3.82 2.20 -14.71
CA THR A 220 -3.50 1.14 -13.74
C THR A 220 -2.81 1.73 -12.51
N THR A 221 -2.19 0.89 -11.67
CA THR A 221 -1.45 1.30 -10.46
C THR A 221 -0.03 1.81 -10.79
N ASP A 222 0.09 2.81 -11.66
CA ASP A 222 1.36 3.46 -12.03
C ASP A 222 1.64 4.64 -11.08
N ASN A 223 2.65 4.50 -10.21
CA ASN A 223 2.93 5.47 -9.15
C ASN A 223 3.32 6.84 -9.70
N THR A 224 4.12 6.86 -10.75
CA THR A 224 4.58 8.10 -11.41
C THR A 224 3.42 8.84 -12.06
N VAL A 225 2.52 8.14 -12.76
CA VAL A 225 1.31 8.73 -13.35
C VAL A 225 0.38 9.26 -12.26
N PHE A 226 0.14 8.49 -11.19
CA PHE A 226 -0.75 8.91 -10.10
C PHE A 226 -0.21 10.10 -9.30
N SER A 227 1.10 10.25 -9.18
CA SER A 227 1.70 11.43 -8.53
C SER A 227 1.39 12.75 -9.27
N ALA A 228 1.02 12.68 -10.56
CA ALA A 228 0.63 13.81 -11.39
C ALA A 228 -0.79 13.66 -11.99
N LEU A 229 -1.67 12.88 -11.36
CA LEU A 229 -3.01 12.54 -11.83
C LEU A 229 -3.84 13.76 -12.24
N SER A 230 -3.84 14.83 -11.45
CA SER A 230 -4.62 16.04 -11.71
C SER A 230 -4.23 16.72 -13.03
N ALA A 231 -2.96 16.68 -13.40
CA ALA A 231 -2.48 17.22 -14.66
C ALA A 231 -3.00 16.43 -15.87
N LEU A 232 -3.00 15.08 -15.78
CA LEU A 232 -3.55 14.19 -16.80
C LEU A 232 -5.07 14.39 -16.93
N VAL A 233 -5.79 14.35 -15.82
CA VAL A 233 -7.25 14.54 -15.76
C VAL A 233 -7.65 15.87 -16.38
N GLY A 234 -6.92 16.95 -16.06
CA GLY A 234 -7.17 18.28 -16.62
C GLY A 234 -7.07 18.30 -18.15
N VAL A 235 -6.11 17.59 -18.76
CA VAL A 235 -5.97 17.47 -20.22
C VAL A 235 -7.15 16.73 -20.84
N PHE A 236 -7.55 15.59 -20.28
CA PHE A 236 -8.62 14.75 -20.80
C PHE A 236 -10.00 15.41 -20.63
N ASN A 237 -10.27 16.03 -19.49
CA ASN A 237 -11.52 16.75 -19.24
C ASN A 237 -11.68 17.97 -20.16
N LYS A 238 -10.59 18.73 -20.41
CA LYS A 238 -10.61 19.81 -21.40
C LYS A 238 -10.97 19.31 -22.80
N ALA A 239 -10.54 18.10 -23.15
CA ALA A 239 -10.87 17.44 -24.42
C ALA A 239 -12.23 16.71 -24.39
N LYS A 240 -12.96 16.73 -23.26
CA LYS A 240 -14.22 16.00 -23.03
C LYS A 240 -14.07 14.50 -23.28
N LYS A 241 -12.97 13.91 -22.81
CA LYS A 241 -12.67 12.48 -22.95
C LYS A 241 -12.60 11.82 -21.58
N PRO A 242 -13.28 10.67 -21.39
CA PRO A 242 -13.39 10.01 -20.11
C PRO A 242 -12.05 9.44 -19.62
N VAL A 243 -11.84 9.58 -18.33
CA VAL A 243 -10.73 8.96 -17.59
C VAL A 243 -11.32 7.89 -16.67
N PHE A 244 -10.88 6.64 -16.81
CA PHE A 244 -11.16 5.57 -15.87
C PHE A 244 -9.90 5.28 -15.06
N SER A 245 -9.99 5.41 -13.75
CA SER A 245 -8.89 5.20 -12.82
C SER A 245 -8.98 3.84 -12.14
N GLY A 246 -7.87 3.09 -12.09
CA GLY A 246 -7.70 1.90 -11.26
C GLY A 246 -7.45 2.20 -9.77
N ASP A 247 -7.40 3.47 -9.40
CA ASP A 247 -7.29 3.94 -8.02
C ASP A 247 -8.44 4.92 -7.70
N VAL A 248 -9.23 4.55 -6.69
CA VAL A 248 -10.35 5.37 -6.21
C VAL A 248 -9.86 6.53 -5.34
N THR A 249 -8.73 6.36 -4.63
CA THR A 249 -8.25 7.34 -3.65
C THR A 249 -7.97 8.69 -4.28
N GLY A 250 -7.19 8.70 -5.37
CA GLY A 250 -6.91 9.93 -6.13
C GLY A 250 -8.13 10.48 -6.87
N ALA A 251 -9.04 9.59 -7.31
CA ALA A 251 -10.24 9.95 -8.05
C ALA A 251 -11.30 10.69 -7.19
N LYS A 252 -11.24 10.58 -5.87
CA LYS A 252 -12.13 11.32 -4.94
C LYS A 252 -12.02 12.84 -5.07
N ASN A 253 -10.93 13.34 -5.67
CA ASN A 253 -10.76 14.75 -5.99
C ASN A 253 -11.54 15.19 -7.25
N GLY A 254 -12.21 14.26 -7.93
CA GLY A 254 -13.01 14.50 -9.13
C GLY A 254 -12.25 14.44 -10.44
N GLY A 255 -13.02 14.40 -11.53
CA GLY A 255 -12.54 14.44 -12.90
C GLY A 255 -12.30 13.09 -13.57
N CYS A 256 -12.28 11.98 -12.85
CA CYS A 256 -12.35 10.63 -13.41
C CYS A 256 -13.82 10.22 -13.48
N PHE A 257 -14.38 9.98 -14.66
CA PHE A 257 -15.81 9.62 -14.76
C PHE A 257 -16.16 8.36 -13.96
N MET A 258 -15.17 7.50 -13.79
CA MET A 258 -15.25 6.27 -13.03
C MET A 258 -13.89 5.94 -12.40
N ALA A 259 -13.91 5.40 -11.20
CA ALA A 259 -12.76 4.74 -10.60
C ALA A 259 -13.19 3.42 -9.94
N SER A 260 -12.35 2.40 -10.07
CA SER A 260 -12.56 1.12 -9.41
C SER A 260 -11.21 0.54 -9.01
N GLY A 261 -11.05 0.20 -7.75
CA GLY A 261 -9.78 -0.29 -7.22
C GLY A 261 -9.89 -0.64 -5.74
N PHE A 262 -8.77 -1.01 -5.17
CA PHE A 262 -8.72 -1.42 -3.78
C PHE A 262 -8.85 -0.24 -2.81
N ASN A 263 -9.35 -0.53 -1.61
CA ASN A 263 -9.24 0.38 -0.48
C ASN A 263 -7.82 0.30 0.08
N TYR A 264 -6.98 1.26 -0.25
CA TYR A 264 -5.55 1.23 0.08
C TYR A 264 -5.26 1.31 1.58
N TYR A 265 -6.13 1.93 2.38
CA TYR A 265 -6.00 1.84 3.84
C TYR A 265 -6.19 0.39 4.34
N LYS A 266 -7.21 -0.31 3.85
CA LYS A 266 -7.41 -1.74 4.19
C LYS A 266 -6.27 -2.61 3.68
N ALA A 267 -5.72 -2.30 2.51
CA ALA A 267 -4.53 -2.96 1.98
C ALA A 267 -3.32 -2.76 2.90
N GLY A 268 -3.15 -1.54 3.41
CA GLY A 268 -2.14 -1.23 4.43
C GLY A 268 -2.35 -2.01 5.72
N VAL A 269 -3.59 -2.09 6.22
CA VAL A 269 -3.91 -2.92 7.40
C VAL A 269 -3.56 -4.38 7.16
N ALA A 270 -3.92 -4.94 6.00
CA ALA A 270 -3.60 -6.34 5.66
C ALA A 270 -2.07 -6.56 5.54
N THR A 271 -1.31 -5.59 5.03
CA THR A 271 0.15 -5.61 5.01
C THR A 271 0.72 -5.58 6.44
N GLY A 272 0.20 -4.70 7.29
CA GLY A 272 0.59 -4.61 8.70
C GLY A 272 0.30 -5.87 9.50
N GLU A 273 -0.81 -6.57 9.21
CA GLU A 273 -1.11 -7.88 9.81
C GLU A 273 -0.08 -8.94 9.42
N ILE A 274 0.51 -8.89 8.21
CA ILE A 274 1.62 -9.77 7.83
C ILE A 274 2.86 -9.44 8.69
N VAL A 275 3.18 -8.16 8.86
CA VAL A 275 4.26 -7.73 9.76
C VAL A 275 4.04 -8.25 11.18
N VAL A 276 2.82 -8.14 11.71
CA VAL A 276 2.46 -8.67 13.04
C VAL A 276 2.65 -10.18 13.14
N GLN A 277 2.28 -10.96 12.11
CA GLN A 277 2.52 -12.40 12.08
C GLN A 277 4.02 -12.73 12.17
N ILE A 278 4.85 -12.00 11.41
CA ILE A 278 6.31 -12.17 11.39
C ILE A 278 6.90 -11.84 12.77
N LEU A 279 6.50 -10.71 13.36
CA LEU A 279 6.95 -10.31 14.69
C LEU A 279 6.55 -11.29 15.79
N ASN A 280 5.46 -12.04 15.58
CA ASN A 280 5.02 -13.13 16.45
C ASN A 280 5.67 -14.49 16.12
N GLY A 281 6.67 -14.53 15.22
CA GLY A 281 7.51 -15.68 14.94
C GLY A 281 7.16 -16.47 13.68
N ALA A 282 6.19 -16.03 12.88
CA ALA A 282 5.95 -16.65 11.57
C ALA A 282 7.10 -16.36 10.61
N ARG A 283 7.45 -17.33 9.78
CA ARG A 283 8.49 -17.16 8.76
C ARG A 283 7.89 -16.56 7.50
N PRO A 284 8.54 -15.58 6.85
CA PRO A 284 8.04 -14.99 5.61
C PRO A 284 7.75 -16.03 4.52
N ASP A 285 8.61 -17.05 4.36
CA ASP A 285 8.47 -18.12 3.36
C ASP A 285 7.31 -19.10 3.64
N GLU A 286 6.65 -19.00 4.78
CA GLU A 286 5.46 -19.78 5.13
C GLU A 286 4.15 -18.97 4.95
N ILE A 287 4.25 -17.66 4.73
CA ILE A 287 3.10 -16.77 4.58
C ILE A 287 2.77 -16.61 3.09
N PRO A 288 1.56 -17.00 2.63
CA PRO A 288 1.12 -16.76 1.26
C PRO A 288 1.10 -15.28 0.90
N VAL A 289 1.32 -14.98 -0.39
CA VAL A 289 1.03 -13.63 -0.90
C VAL A 289 -0.46 -13.35 -0.72
N ARG A 290 -0.79 -12.24 -0.08
CA ARG A 290 -2.17 -11.82 0.13
C ARG A 290 -2.73 -11.09 -1.06
N PHE A 291 -4.04 -11.23 -1.24
CA PHE A 291 -4.85 -10.48 -2.19
C PHE A 291 -6.08 -9.91 -1.49
N MET A 292 -6.55 -8.78 -1.97
CA MET A 292 -7.86 -8.24 -1.59
C MET A 292 -8.93 -8.93 -2.45
N THR A 293 -9.67 -9.87 -1.89
CA THR A 293 -10.57 -10.75 -2.66
C THR A 293 -12.05 -10.57 -2.31
N LYS A 294 -12.37 -9.85 -1.24
CA LYS A 294 -13.75 -9.62 -0.84
C LYS A 294 -14.32 -8.40 -1.56
N PRO A 295 -15.61 -8.36 -1.90
CA PRO A 295 -16.25 -7.16 -2.45
C PRO A 295 -16.05 -5.90 -1.58
N SER A 296 -15.99 -6.07 -0.25
CA SER A 296 -15.72 -4.98 0.70
C SER A 296 -14.29 -4.45 0.67
N ASP A 297 -13.39 -5.11 -0.04
CA ASP A 297 -11.99 -4.72 -0.13
C ASP A 297 -11.73 -3.75 -1.30
N SER A 298 -12.72 -3.62 -2.19
CA SER A 298 -12.67 -2.73 -3.36
C SER A 298 -13.71 -1.64 -3.23
N ASP A 299 -13.36 -0.47 -3.73
CA ASP A 299 -14.23 0.68 -3.82
C ASP A 299 -14.59 0.96 -5.28
N LEU A 300 -15.80 1.46 -5.52
CA LEU A 300 -16.30 1.92 -6.81
C LEU A 300 -16.79 3.36 -6.68
N LEU A 301 -16.28 4.23 -7.55
CA LEU A 301 -16.64 5.65 -7.61
C LEU A 301 -17.15 6.01 -9.00
N PHE A 302 -18.21 6.79 -9.06
CA PHE A 302 -18.64 7.50 -10.26
C PHE A 302 -18.65 9.01 -10.02
N ASP A 303 -18.03 9.74 -10.94
CA ASP A 303 -18.13 11.20 -11.02
C ASP A 303 -19.14 11.55 -12.11
N LEU A 304 -20.34 11.93 -11.70
CA LEU A 304 -21.45 12.24 -12.62
C LEU A 304 -21.20 13.55 -13.36
N ASP A 305 -20.43 14.47 -12.78
CA ASP A 305 -20.08 15.73 -13.44
C ASP A 305 -19.08 15.46 -14.59
N ALA A 306 -18.07 14.62 -14.34
CA ALA A 306 -17.12 14.18 -15.36
C ALA A 306 -17.77 13.29 -16.43
N ALA A 307 -18.69 12.40 -16.04
CA ALA A 307 -19.50 11.61 -16.98
C ALA A 307 -20.33 12.49 -17.90
N ALA A 308 -21.05 13.46 -17.33
CA ALA A 308 -21.87 14.41 -18.09
C ALA A 308 -21.02 15.27 -19.04
N LEU A 309 -19.84 15.71 -18.61
CA LEU A 309 -18.88 16.44 -19.46
C LEU A 309 -18.50 15.65 -20.72
N CYS A 310 -18.40 14.33 -20.60
CA CYS A 310 -18.08 13.39 -21.68
C CYS A 310 -19.32 12.87 -22.44
N GLY A 311 -20.55 13.30 -22.04
CA GLY A 311 -21.79 12.80 -22.63
C GLY A 311 -22.15 11.38 -22.24
N ILE A 312 -21.62 10.88 -21.11
CA ILE A 312 -21.85 9.53 -20.60
C ILE A 312 -22.98 9.56 -19.58
N VAL A 313 -23.94 8.65 -19.70
CA VAL A 313 -24.98 8.42 -18.69
C VAL A 313 -24.69 7.08 -18.01
N ILE A 314 -24.48 7.13 -16.71
CA ILE A 314 -24.23 5.91 -15.91
C ILE A 314 -25.57 5.25 -15.58
N PRO A 315 -25.82 4.00 -15.97
CA PRO A 315 -27.05 3.29 -15.62
C PRO A 315 -27.20 3.08 -14.12
N GLU A 316 -28.44 3.09 -13.61
CA GLU A 316 -28.76 2.96 -12.19
C GLU A 316 -28.22 1.64 -11.59
N GLU A 317 -28.16 0.57 -12.40
CA GLU A 317 -27.59 -0.72 -11.98
C GLU A 317 -26.13 -0.63 -11.51
N TYR A 318 -25.36 0.36 -12.01
CA TYR A 318 -23.98 0.63 -11.58
C TYR A 318 -23.94 1.64 -10.42
N LEU A 319 -24.79 2.67 -10.48
CA LEU A 319 -24.86 3.68 -9.42
C LEU A 319 -25.26 3.07 -8.07
N SER A 320 -26.13 2.05 -8.08
CA SER A 320 -26.53 1.35 -6.85
C SER A 320 -25.39 0.55 -6.21
N GLN A 321 -24.34 0.21 -6.95
CA GLN A 321 -23.18 -0.54 -6.46
C GLN A 321 -22.02 0.38 -6.02
N ALA A 322 -22.12 1.69 -6.31
CA ALA A 322 -21.04 2.64 -6.00
C ALA A 322 -20.91 2.85 -4.49
N ASN A 323 -19.68 2.91 -4.01
CA ASN A 323 -19.33 3.36 -2.66
C ASN A 323 -19.30 4.89 -2.58
N TYR A 324 -18.93 5.53 -3.71
CA TYR A 324 -18.75 6.97 -3.79
C TYR A 324 -19.41 7.52 -5.06
N ILE A 325 -20.09 8.66 -4.92
CA ILE A 325 -20.62 9.43 -6.06
C ILE A 325 -20.15 10.87 -5.92
N ILE A 326 -19.64 11.44 -7.02
CA ILE A 326 -19.40 12.87 -7.14
C ILE A 326 -20.50 13.46 -7.99
N GLN A 327 -21.22 14.45 -7.45
CA GLN A 327 -22.26 15.19 -8.16
C GLN A 327 -22.30 16.64 -7.67
N ASN A 328 -22.42 17.60 -8.59
CA ASN A 328 -22.40 19.05 -8.32
C ASN A 328 -21.12 19.46 -7.53
N GLY A 329 -19.98 18.85 -7.85
CA GLY A 329 -18.69 19.09 -7.21
C GLY A 329 -18.59 18.57 -5.77
N LYS A 330 -19.53 17.71 -5.32
CA LYS A 330 -19.54 17.13 -3.97
C LYS A 330 -19.36 15.62 -4.03
N LEU A 331 -18.48 15.12 -3.17
CA LEU A 331 -18.29 13.69 -2.93
C LEU A 331 -19.31 13.22 -1.88
N GLU A 332 -20.05 12.19 -2.21
CA GLU A 332 -21.00 11.50 -1.31
C GLU A 332 -20.53 10.04 -1.15
N GLU A 333 -20.44 9.58 0.09
CA GLU A 333 -20.21 8.18 0.45
C GLU A 333 -21.56 7.52 0.69
N LYS A 334 -21.78 6.31 0.14
CA LYS A 334 -23.03 5.55 0.23
C LYS A 334 -22.97 4.44 1.26
#